data_8d1df77d33f4de706e5544b9f08b49f1
#
_entry.id   8d1df77d33f4de706e5544b9f08b49f1
#
_cell.length_a   1.000
_cell.length_b   1.000
_cell.length_c   1.000
_cell.angle_alpha   90.00
_cell.angle_beta   90.00
_cell.angle_gamma   90.00
#
_symmetry.space_group_name_H-M   'P 1'
#
loop_
_entity.id
_entity.type
_entity.pdbx_description
1 polymer ?
#
loop_
_entity_poly.entity_id
_entity_poly.type
_entity_poly.pdbx_seq_one_letter_code
_entity_poly.pdbx_strand_id
1 'polypeptide(L)'
;MVVDCERERATVTSLLEDEIVGQRTVTTAVGNDERWAQTELRNYAGRVADEARRKRPEEVYAAGDREVLRAVRGELRYPFYRVGDEDPIEAVRRRRGEPALEVVEASVAEKLGGSHSTLIGDRDGRRVLETVADHPHVKKIVPGPIDAGGSGSQTGVRAKATRADDTGNVRLLIRDGSSVQENRVVTTAGERKLCEHVRADLNDALSEAGFRD
;
A
#
# COMPACT_ATOMS: atom_id res chain seq x y z
N MET A 1 -7.32 -14.67 11.52
CA MET A 1 -8.28 -14.67 10.39
C MET A 1 -7.53 -14.28 9.13
N VAL A 2 -7.90 -14.84 7.98
CA VAL A 2 -7.34 -14.48 6.66
C VAL A 2 -8.43 -13.88 5.78
N VAL A 3 -8.12 -12.78 5.10
CA VAL A 3 -9.01 -12.12 4.12
C VAL A 3 -8.26 -12.00 2.80
N ASP A 4 -8.75 -12.69 1.80
CA ASP A 4 -8.23 -12.60 0.43
C ASP A 4 -9.14 -11.68 -0.38
N CYS A 5 -8.60 -10.53 -0.81
CA CYS A 5 -9.34 -9.41 -1.37
C CYS A 5 -9.01 -9.20 -2.85
N GLU A 6 -9.83 -9.70 -3.73
CA GLU A 6 -9.84 -9.33 -5.15
C GLU A 6 -10.80 -8.13 -5.38
N ARG A 7 -10.73 -7.51 -6.56
CA ARG A 7 -11.58 -6.34 -6.90
C ARG A 7 -13.08 -6.63 -6.85
N GLU A 8 -13.51 -7.82 -7.23
CA GLU A 8 -14.92 -8.21 -7.31
C GLU A 8 -15.33 -9.25 -6.28
N ARG A 9 -14.35 -9.84 -5.61
CA ARG A 9 -14.57 -10.97 -4.72
C ARG A 9 -13.60 -10.91 -3.54
N ALA A 10 -14.11 -11.13 -2.34
CA ALA A 10 -13.28 -11.38 -1.17
C ALA A 10 -13.67 -12.67 -0.49
N THR A 11 -12.67 -13.39 -0.01
CA THR A 11 -12.86 -14.60 0.77
C THR A 11 -12.38 -14.37 2.20
N VAL A 12 -13.28 -14.48 3.16
CA VAL A 12 -12.99 -14.35 4.59
C VAL A 12 -12.88 -15.74 5.20
N THR A 13 -11.69 -16.12 5.64
CA THR A 13 -11.38 -17.45 6.20
C THR A 13 -11.01 -17.34 7.67
N SER A 14 -11.72 -18.08 8.52
CA SER A 14 -11.42 -18.19 9.94
C SER A 14 -10.49 -19.39 10.17
N LEU A 15 -9.35 -19.17 10.82
CA LEU A 15 -8.41 -20.21 11.23
C LEU A 15 -8.43 -20.36 12.76
N LEU A 16 -8.40 -21.58 13.23
CA LEU A 16 -8.18 -21.95 14.61
C LEU A 16 -7.07 -23.02 14.62
N GLU A 17 -5.93 -22.73 15.27
CA GLU A 17 -4.77 -23.64 15.32
C GLU A 17 -4.33 -24.21 13.96
N ASP A 18 -4.38 -23.35 12.90
CA ASP A 18 -4.08 -23.66 11.49
C ASP A 18 -5.17 -24.43 10.72
N GLU A 19 -6.26 -24.82 11.36
CA GLU A 19 -7.40 -25.43 10.67
C GLU A 19 -8.41 -24.39 10.22
N ILE A 20 -8.95 -24.57 9.01
CA ILE A 20 -10.05 -23.73 8.50
C ILE A 20 -11.34 -24.12 9.21
N VAL A 21 -11.83 -23.27 10.09
CA VAL A 21 -13.09 -23.49 10.83
C VAL A 21 -14.28 -22.79 10.17
N GLY A 22 -14.06 -21.97 9.16
CA GLY A 22 -15.13 -21.34 8.40
C GLY A 22 -14.61 -20.47 7.28
N GLN A 23 -15.39 -20.38 6.20
CA GLN A 23 -15.08 -19.57 5.03
C GLN A 23 -16.35 -18.90 4.52
N ARG A 24 -16.25 -17.64 4.10
CA ARG A 24 -17.31 -16.86 3.50
C ARG A 24 -16.78 -16.04 2.34
N THR A 25 -17.56 -15.98 1.27
CA THR A 25 -17.26 -15.17 0.10
C THR A 25 -18.22 -13.98 0.04
N VAL A 26 -17.66 -12.81 -0.21
CA VAL A 26 -18.37 -11.56 -0.47
C VAL A 26 -18.03 -11.15 -1.89
N THR A 27 -19.04 -10.86 -2.71
CA THR A 27 -18.85 -10.43 -4.10
C THR A 27 -19.44 -9.04 -4.31
N THR A 28 -18.89 -8.29 -5.27
CA THR A 28 -19.47 -7.04 -5.75
C THR A 28 -19.47 -7.01 -7.28
N ALA A 29 -20.32 -6.19 -7.88
CA ALA A 29 -20.25 -5.89 -9.30
C ALA A 29 -19.42 -4.62 -9.48
N VAL A 30 -18.44 -4.63 -10.40
CA VAL A 30 -17.67 -3.45 -10.75
C VAL A 30 -18.48 -2.61 -11.73
N GLY A 31 -18.78 -1.35 -11.35
CA GLY A 31 -19.39 -0.38 -12.25
C GLY A 31 -18.34 0.29 -13.13
N ASN A 32 -18.71 0.63 -14.37
CA ASN A 32 -17.81 1.26 -15.35
C ASN A 32 -17.59 2.78 -15.12
N ASP A 33 -18.15 3.39 -14.07
CA ASP A 33 -18.07 4.83 -13.77
C ASP A 33 -17.19 5.03 -12.51
N GLU A 34 -16.21 5.93 -12.57
CA GLU A 34 -15.27 6.22 -11.46
C GLU A 34 -15.95 6.63 -10.15
N ARG A 35 -17.06 7.39 -10.22
CA ARG A 35 -17.82 7.76 -9.01
C ARG A 35 -18.58 6.57 -8.42
N TRP A 36 -19.06 5.69 -9.27
CA TRP A 36 -19.70 4.44 -8.89
C TRP A 36 -18.69 3.50 -8.24
N ALA A 37 -17.50 3.40 -8.84
CA ALA A 37 -16.42 2.55 -8.35
C ALA A 37 -16.03 2.87 -6.90
N GLN A 38 -15.93 4.14 -6.50
CA GLN A 38 -15.61 4.52 -5.12
C GLN A 38 -16.72 4.16 -4.12
N THR A 39 -17.98 4.38 -4.49
CA THR A 39 -19.13 4.04 -3.62
C THR A 39 -19.25 2.53 -3.47
N GLU A 40 -19.13 1.80 -4.55
CA GLU A 40 -19.17 0.33 -4.54
C GLU A 40 -17.99 -0.29 -3.79
N LEU A 41 -16.79 0.24 -3.97
CA LEU A 41 -15.62 -0.18 -3.20
C LEU A 41 -15.85 -0.02 -1.70
N ARG A 42 -16.40 1.11 -1.26
CA ARG A 42 -16.72 1.36 0.15
C ARG A 42 -17.79 0.39 0.66
N ASN A 43 -18.88 0.19 -0.09
CA ASN A 43 -19.94 -0.75 0.26
C ASN A 43 -19.41 -2.19 0.32
N TYR A 44 -18.55 -2.55 -0.63
CA TYR A 44 -17.91 -3.84 -0.68
C TYR A 44 -17.00 -4.07 0.52
N ALA A 45 -16.10 -3.12 0.80
CA ALA A 45 -15.21 -3.16 1.95
C ALA A 45 -16.00 -3.24 3.27
N GLY A 46 -17.11 -2.50 3.41
CA GLY A 46 -18.01 -2.59 4.55
C GLY A 46 -18.58 -3.99 4.75
N ARG A 47 -19.03 -4.65 3.68
CA ARG A 47 -19.56 -6.04 3.76
C ARG A 47 -18.47 -7.04 4.14
N VAL A 48 -17.26 -6.90 3.62
CA VAL A 48 -16.10 -7.75 3.99
C VAL A 48 -15.76 -7.55 5.46
N ALA A 49 -15.72 -6.29 5.90
CA ALA A 49 -15.46 -5.95 7.30
C ALA A 49 -16.55 -6.48 8.24
N ASP A 50 -17.81 -6.48 7.82
CA ASP A 50 -18.92 -7.06 8.62
C ASP A 50 -18.76 -8.57 8.81
N GLU A 51 -18.35 -9.30 7.78
CA GLU A 51 -18.05 -10.72 7.92
C GLU A 51 -16.88 -10.97 8.88
N ALA A 52 -15.82 -10.16 8.78
CA ALA A 52 -14.70 -10.24 9.71
C ALA A 52 -15.12 -9.93 11.16
N ARG A 53 -15.89 -8.86 11.41
CA ARG A 53 -16.38 -8.48 12.74
C ARG A 53 -17.23 -9.55 13.40
N ARG A 54 -18.06 -10.26 12.64
CA ARG A 54 -18.90 -11.37 13.16
C ARG A 54 -18.09 -12.47 13.81
N LYS A 55 -16.85 -12.65 13.37
CA LYS A 55 -15.95 -13.69 13.88
C LYS A 55 -15.07 -13.24 15.04
N ARG A 56 -15.06 -11.92 15.36
CA ARG A 56 -14.29 -11.31 16.44
C ARG A 56 -12.82 -11.80 16.45
N PRO A 57 -12.07 -11.62 15.36
CA PRO A 57 -10.69 -12.09 15.29
C PRO A 57 -9.81 -11.29 16.24
N GLU A 58 -8.74 -11.89 16.75
CA GLU A 58 -7.68 -11.17 17.46
C GLU A 58 -6.88 -10.32 16.49
N GLU A 59 -6.63 -10.84 15.28
CA GLU A 59 -5.88 -10.19 14.21
C GLU A 59 -6.39 -10.63 12.83
N VAL A 60 -6.14 -9.81 11.82
CA VAL A 60 -6.53 -10.04 10.43
C VAL A 60 -5.29 -10.04 9.56
N TYR A 61 -5.10 -11.09 8.80
CA TYR A 61 -4.12 -11.19 7.73
C TYR A 61 -4.84 -11.07 6.39
N ALA A 62 -4.32 -10.24 5.50
CA ALA A 62 -5.00 -9.94 4.25
C ALA A 62 -4.06 -9.99 3.05
N ALA A 63 -4.57 -10.47 1.92
CA ALA A 63 -3.91 -10.53 0.63
C ALA A 63 -4.79 -9.89 -0.45
N GLY A 64 -4.22 -9.60 -1.62
CA GLY A 64 -4.91 -9.17 -2.82
C GLY A 64 -4.79 -7.68 -3.14
N ASP A 65 -5.82 -7.11 -3.76
CA ASP A 65 -5.82 -5.75 -4.31
C ASP A 65 -5.62 -4.67 -3.24
N ARG A 66 -4.67 -3.75 -3.49
CA ARG A 66 -4.25 -2.69 -2.54
C ARG A 66 -5.37 -1.73 -2.16
N GLU A 67 -6.23 -1.36 -3.11
CA GLU A 67 -7.32 -0.42 -2.86
C GLU A 67 -8.38 -1.06 -1.98
N VAL A 68 -8.70 -2.32 -2.27
CA VAL A 68 -9.64 -3.11 -1.47
C VAL A 68 -9.10 -3.31 -0.06
N LEU A 69 -7.82 -3.69 0.07
CA LEU A 69 -7.16 -3.87 1.38
C LEU A 69 -7.22 -2.60 2.23
N ARG A 70 -6.93 -1.43 1.64
CA ARG A 70 -7.00 -0.15 2.33
C ARG A 70 -8.42 0.18 2.76
N ALA A 71 -9.40 -0.02 1.88
CA ALA A 71 -10.78 0.23 2.19
C ALA A 71 -11.31 -0.68 3.31
N VAL A 72 -10.97 -1.98 3.28
CA VAL A 72 -11.33 -2.95 4.34
C VAL A 72 -10.64 -2.60 5.66
N ARG A 73 -9.36 -2.18 5.61
CA ARG A 73 -8.61 -1.76 6.80
C ARG A 73 -9.28 -0.56 7.48
N GLY A 74 -9.73 0.43 6.72
CA GLY A 74 -10.44 1.61 7.26
C GLY A 74 -11.76 1.27 7.96
N GLU A 75 -12.37 0.13 7.64
CA GLU A 75 -13.59 -0.36 8.28
C GLU A 75 -13.34 -1.26 9.51
N LEU A 76 -12.09 -1.72 9.74
CA LEU A 76 -11.75 -2.67 10.82
C LEU A 76 -10.87 -2.02 11.89
N ARG A 77 -11.12 -2.38 13.15
CA ARG A 77 -10.33 -1.92 14.31
C ARG A 77 -9.41 -3.00 14.90
N TYR A 78 -9.15 -4.05 14.13
CA TYR A 78 -8.24 -5.13 14.52
C TYR A 78 -6.84 -4.87 13.98
N PRO A 79 -5.76 -5.41 14.57
CA PRO A 79 -4.47 -5.49 13.91
C PRO A 79 -4.63 -6.11 12.53
N PHE A 80 -4.07 -5.46 11.51
CA PHE A 80 -4.29 -5.82 10.12
C PHE A 80 -2.96 -5.90 9.37
N TYR A 81 -2.62 -7.08 8.88
CA TYR A 81 -1.33 -7.38 8.28
C TYR A 81 -1.49 -7.85 6.85
N ARG A 82 -0.62 -7.41 5.96
CA ARG A 82 -0.57 -7.93 4.60
C ARG A 82 0.31 -9.19 4.54
N VAL A 83 -0.16 -10.19 3.79
CA VAL A 83 0.57 -11.44 3.49
C VAL A 83 0.69 -11.64 1.98
N GLY A 84 1.47 -12.62 1.53
CA GLY A 84 1.64 -12.93 0.11
C GLY A 84 0.34 -13.37 -0.56
N ASP A 85 0.23 -13.10 -1.85
CA ASP A 85 -1.01 -13.22 -2.63
C ASP A 85 -1.25 -14.63 -3.20
N GLU A 86 -0.22 -15.48 -3.40
CA GLU A 86 -0.37 -16.80 -4.03
C GLU A 86 -1.20 -17.79 -3.19
N ASP A 87 -0.91 -17.85 -1.89
CA ASP A 87 -1.69 -18.62 -0.92
C ASP A 87 -1.63 -17.92 0.45
N PRO A 88 -2.59 -17.03 0.73
CA PRO A 88 -2.57 -16.26 1.97
C PRO A 88 -2.75 -17.14 3.21
N ILE A 89 -3.41 -18.29 3.12
CA ILE A 89 -3.58 -19.22 4.25
C ILE A 89 -2.26 -19.89 4.58
N GLU A 90 -1.56 -20.42 3.58
CA GLU A 90 -0.24 -21.00 3.77
C GLU A 90 0.80 -19.96 4.17
N ALA A 91 0.68 -18.71 3.67
CA ALA A 91 1.52 -17.62 4.11
C ALA A 91 1.36 -17.33 5.61
N VAL A 92 0.13 -17.35 6.13
CA VAL A 92 -0.15 -17.19 7.57
C VAL A 92 0.36 -18.37 8.38
N ARG A 93 0.13 -19.61 7.94
CA ARG A 93 0.62 -20.83 8.59
C ARG A 93 2.14 -20.86 8.73
N ARG A 94 2.85 -20.45 7.67
CA ARG A 94 4.33 -20.39 7.66
C ARG A 94 4.89 -19.26 8.50
N ARG A 95 4.11 -18.18 8.71
CA ARG A 95 4.57 -16.96 9.37
C ARG A 95 4.32 -16.87 10.87
N ARG A 96 3.94 -17.92 11.55
CA ARG A 96 3.74 -17.86 13.01
C ARG A 96 5.01 -17.33 13.69
N GLY A 97 4.91 -16.08 14.18
CA GLY A 97 6.01 -15.38 14.85
C GLY A 97 6.96 -14.58 13.96
N GLU A 98 6.74 -14.52 12.63
CA GLU A 98 7.52 -13.67 11.73
C GLU A 98 6.89 -12.28 11.50
N PRO A 99 7.70 -11.24 11.25
CA PRO A 99 7.19 -9.91 10.97
C PRO A 99 6.32 -9.88 9.70
N ALA A 100 5.17 -9.26 9.76
CA ALA A 100 4.28 -9.02 8.62
C ALA A 100 4.22 -7.53 8.28
N LEU A 101 3.75 -7.20 7.05
CA LEU A 101 3.54 -5.83 6.63
C LEU A 101 2.23 -5.29 7.20
N GLU A 102 2.34 -4.40 8.17
CA GLU A 102 1.19 -3.69 8.74
C GLU A 102 0.59 -2.70 7.73
N VAL A 103 -0.72 -2.58 7.70
CA VAL A 103 -1.44 -1.56 6.92
C VAL A 103 -1.66 -0.31 7.77
N VAL A 104 -1.19 0.84 7.28
CA VAL A 104 -1.28 2.13 7.98
C VAL A 104 -2.61 2.82 7.66
N GLU A 105 -3.33 3.26 8.68
CA GLU A 105 -4.60 4.02 8.52
C GLU A 105 -4.40 5.52 8.24
N ALA A 106 -3.20 6.07 8.48
CA ALA A 106 -2.93 7.48 8.34
C ALA A 106 -3.30 8.01 6.95
N SER A 107 -3.89 9.19 6.89
CA SER A 107 -4.20 9.87 5.65
C SER A 107 -2.93 10.26 4.87
N VAL A 108 -3.08 10.50 3.57
CA VAL A 108 -1.98 10.99 2.72
C VAL A 108 -1.34 12.25 3.30
N ALA A 109 -2.14 13.20 3.80
CA ALA A 109 -1.66 14.44 4.37
C ALA A 109 -0.80 14.22 5.63
N GLU A 110 -1.18 13.29 6.50
CA GLU A 110 -0.40 12.93 7.71
C GLU A 110 0.92 12.26 7.33
N LYS A 111 0.92 11.38 6.34
CA LYS A 111 2.12 10.70 5.84
C LYS A 111 3.11 11.65 5.18
N LEU A 112 2.63 12.72 4.56
CA LEU A 112 3.47 13.77 3.96
C LEU A 112 4.06 14.75 4.99
N GLY A 113 3.53 14.80 6.22
CA GLY A 113 4.14 15.56 7.35
C GLY A 113 4.34 17.04 7.09
N GLY A 114 3.28 17.76 6.84
CA GLY A 114 3.07 19.20 7.18
C GLY A 114 3.89 20.26 6.48
N SER A 115 4.98 20.25 5.89
CA SER A 115 5.58 21.34 5.09
C SER A 115 6.62 20.85 4.08
N HIS A 116 6.16 20.40 2.97
CA HIS A 116 7.01 20.23 1.79
C HIS A 116 7.12 21.60 1.09
N SER A 117 7.88 22.52 1.64
CA SER A 117 8.06 23.86 1.09
C SER A 117 8.91 23.87 -0.20
N THR A 118 9.58 22.75 -0.51
CA THR A 118 10.46 22.65 -1.65
C THR A 118 10.28 21.29 -2.31
N LEU A 119 9.44 21.23 -3.32
CA LEU A 119 9.23 20.04 -4.13
C LEU A 119 9.71 20.30 -5.56
N ILE A 120 10.44 19.32 -6.11
CA ILE A 120 10.81 19.31 -7.50
C ILE A 120 9.57 19.08 -8.36
N GLY A 121 9.43 19.83 -9.48
CA GLY A 121 8.32 19.68 -10.41
C GLY A 121 6.96 20.12 -9.89
N ASP A 122 6.92 20.98 -8.88
CA ASP A 122 5.71 21.62 -8.33
C ASP A 122 4.51 20.67 -8.20
N ARG A 123 3.50 20.83 -9.05
CA ARG A 123 2.26 20.06 -9.01
C ARG A 123 2.47 18.57 -9.30
N ASP A 124 3.32 18.23 -10.26
CA ASP A 124 3.55 16.82 -10.64
C ASP A 124 4.43 16.10 -9.63
N GLY A 125 5.44 16.79 -9.06
CA GLY A 125 6.20 16.26 -7.93
C GLY A 125 5.33 15.98 -6.72
N ARG A 126 4.35 16.84 -6.45
CA ARG A 126 3.36 16.62 -5.40
C ARG A 126 2.49 15.38 -5.66
N ARG A 127 2.01 15.20 -6.89
CA ARG A 127 1.25 14.00 -7.28
C ARG A 127 2.05 12.71 -7.11
N VAL A 128 3.36 12.73 -7.43
CA VAL A 128 4.25 11.59 -7.14
C VAL A 128 4.25 11.25 -5.66
N LEU A 129 4.44 12.25 -4.79
CA LEU A 129 4.45 12.02 -3.34
C LEU A 129 3.09 11.55 -2.81
N GLU A 130 1.99 12.08 -3.34
CA GLU A 130 0.63 11.66 -2.99
C GLU A 130 0.40 10.19 -3.41
N THR A 131 0.82 9.79 -4.61
CA THR A 131 0.76 8.38 -5.08
C THR A 131 1.53 7.45 -4.15
N VAL A 132 2.73 7.83 -3.73
CA VAL A 132 3.55 7.02 -2.82
C VAL A 132 2.95 7.01 -1.41
N ALA A 133 2.47 8.15 -0.90
CA ALA A 133 1.85 8.25 0.43
C ALA A 133 0.54 7.47 0.54
N ASP A 134 -0.19 7.33 -0.57
CA ASP A 134 -1.43 6.54 -0.64
C ASP A 134 -1.19 5.04 -0.43
N HIS A 135 0.04 4.57 -0.60
CA HIS A 135 0.37 3.16 -0.41
C HIS A 135 0.12 2.69 1.04
N PRO A 136 -0.53 1.51 1.24
CA PRO A 136 -0.96 1.05 2.56
C PRO A 136 0.17 0.78 3.56
N HIS A 137 1.38 0.51 3.07
CA HIS A 137 2.54 0.21 3.90
C HIS A 137 3.49 1.39 4.11
N VAL A 138 3.14 2.57 3.63
CA VAL A 138 3.92 3.79 3.85
C VAL A 138 3.44 4.48 5.13
N LYS A 139 4.37 4.68 6.07
CA LYS A 139 4.14 5.41 7.32
C LYS A 139 4.35 6.91 7.15
N LYS A 140 5.42 7.28 6.43
CA LYS A 140 5.84 8.67 6.29
C LYS A 140 6.79 8.83 5.11
N ILE A 141 6.74 10.01 4.47
CA ILE A 141 7.74 10.45 3.50
C ILE A 141 8.55 11.60 4.11
N VAL A 142 9.88 11.46 4.06
CA VAL A 142 10.82 12.50 4.50
C VAL A 142 11.50 13.05 3.24
N PRO A 143 11.17 14.29 2.83
CA PRO A 143 11.79 14.89 1.67
C PRO A 143 13.26 15.17 1.93
N GLY A 144 14.06 14.96 0.90
CA GLY A 144 15.47 15.31 0.89
C GLY A 144 15.73 16.59 0.10
N PRO A 145 17.00 17.03 0.02
CA PRO A 145 17.40 18.19 -0.74
C PRO A 145 17.15 17.98 -2.25
N ILE A 146 17.03 19.10 -2.96
CA ILE A 146 17.01 19.13 -4.42
C ILE A 146 18.41 19.42 -4.90
N ASP A 147 18.99 18.51 -5.67
CA ASP A 147 20.27 18.67 -6.33
C ASP A 147 20.05 19.07 -7.80
N ALA A 148 20.61 20.22 -8.19
CA ALA A 148 20.66 20.68 -9.57
C ALA A 148 22.01 20.33 -10.20
N GLY A 149 22.03 19.53 -11.25
CA GLY A 149 23.30 19.19 -11.93
C GLY A 149 23.34 17.89 -12.71
N GLY A 150 22.21 17.23 -12.93
CA GLY A 150 22.16 16.05 -13.81
C GLY A 150 22.10 16.45 -15.29
N SER A 151 22.70 15.66 -16.17
CA SER A 151 22.60 15.80 -17.64
C SER A 151 21.33 15.12 -18.16
N GLY A 152 20.16 15.65 -17.78
CA GLY A 152 18.88 15.11 -18.25
C GLY A 152 18.22 16.04 -19.28
N SER A 153 18.00 15.54 -20.49
CA SER A 153 17.29 16.28 -21.55
C SER A 153 15.80 15.98 -21.67
N GLN A 154 15.26 15.15 -20.76
CA GLN A 154 13.85 14.77 -20.81
C GLN A 154 12.98 15.75 -20.02
N THR A 155 11.92 16.24 -20.65
CA THR A 155 10.91 17.10 -20.01
C THR A 155 9.88 16.25 -19.28
N GLY A 156 9.47 16.73 -18.10
CA GLY A 156 8.43 16.10 -17.26
C GLY A 156 8.97 15.37 -16.04
N VAL A 157 8.11 15.31 -15.03
CA VAL A 157 8.45 14.68 -13.75
C VAL A 157 8.43 13.15 -13.87
N ARG A 158 9.50 12.51 -13.39
CA ARG A 158 9.64 11.05 -13.31
C ARG A 158 10.04 10.65 -11.91
N ALA A 159 9.60 9.48 -11.50
CA ALA A 159 9.90 8.96 -10.16
C ALA A 159 10.22 7.47 -10.18
N LYS A 160 11.09 7.07 -9.26
CA LYS A 160 11.48 5.66 -9.10
C LYS A 160 11.85 5.35 -7.65
N ALA A 161 11.27 4.28 -7.12
CA ALA A 161 11.72 3.66 -5.89
C ALA A 161 12.93 2.76 -6.18
N THR A 162 14.14 3.16 -5.70
CA THR A 162 15.42 2.60 -6.19
C THR A 162 16.08 1.60 -5.25
N ARG A 163 15.96 1.78 -3.95
CA ARG A 163 16.64 0.97 -2.94
C ARG A 163 15.77 0.78 -1.71
N ALA A 164 15.73 -0.43 -1.21
CA ALA A 164 15.20 -0.78 0.10
C ALA A 164 16.33 -1.09 1.08
N ASP A 165 16.16 -0.77 2.34
CA ASP A 165 17.09 -1.11 3.42
C ASP A 165 16.51 -2.08 4.44
N ASP A 166 17.32 -2.48 5.41
CA ASP A 166 16.96 -3.46 6.44
C ASP A 166 16.12 -2.85 7.57
N THR A 167 15.93 -1.52 7.56
CA THR A 167 15.22 -0.75 8.59
C THR A 167 13.84 -0.24 8.14
N GLY A 168 13.36 -0.74 6.99
CA GLY A 168 12.04 -0.41 6.45
C GLY A 168 11.99 0.89 5.67
N ASN A 169 13.11 1.40 5.15
CA ASN A 169 13.10 2.58 4.32
C ASN A 169 13.30 2.23 2.84
N VAL A 170 12.58 2.96 2.00
CA VAL A 170 12.73 2.94 0.54
C VAL A 170 13.20 4.30 0.06
N ARG A 171 14.21 4.30 -0.79
CA ARG A 171 14.72 5.50 -1.45
C ARG A 171 13.86 5.82 -2.66
N LEU A 172 13.21 6.98 -2.68
CA LEU A 172 12.43 7.50 -3.79
C LEU A 172 13.18 8.64 -4.47
N LEU A 173 13.51 8.47 -5.73
CA LEU A 173 14.08 9.53 -6.57
C LEU A 173 12.97 10.17 -7.40
N ILE A 174 12.89 11.50 -7.36
CA ILE A 174 12.05 12.31 -8.24
C ILE A 174 12.98 13.17 -9.10
N ARG A 175 12.75 13.18 -10.41
CA ARG A 175 13.51 13.97 -11.38
C ARG A 175 12.60 14.87 -12.18
N ASP A 176 13.10 16.08 -12.46
CA ASP A 176 12.50 17.01 -13.41
C ASP A 176 13.62 17.71 -14.19
N GLY A 177 13.76 17.38 -15.47
CA GLY A 177 14.91 17.80 -16.26
C GLY A 177 16.23 17.38 -15.64
N SER A 178 17.10 18.36 -15.33
CA SER A 178 18.41 18.14 -14.71
C SER A 178 18.37 18.09 -13.17
N SER A 179 17.25 18.39 -12.55
CA SER A 179 17.11 18.40 -11.09
C SER A 179 16.69 17.03 -10.57
N VAL A 180 17.20 16.66 -9.41
CA VAL A 180 16.89 15.40 -8.72
C VAL A 180 16.58 15.67 -7.26
N GLN A 181 15.50 15.11 -6.75
CA GLN A 181 15.21 15.09 -5.34
C GLN A 181 15.20 13.66 -4.81
N GLU A 182 15.98 13.41 -3.78
CA GLU A 182 16.02 12.14 -3.09
C GLU A 182 15.16 12.19 -1.85
N ASN A 183 14.14 11.33 -1.79
CA ASN A 183 13.23 11.26 -0.66
C ASN A 183 13.36 9.91 0.03
N ARG A 184 13.19 9.88 1.35
CA ARG A 184 13.12 8.65 2.14
C ARG A 184 11.67 8.33 2.46
N VAL A 185 11.23 7.16 2.02
CA VAL A 185 9.92 6.60 2.32
C VAL A 185 10.07 5.61 3.47
N VAL A 186 9.49 5.92 4.61
CA VAL A 186 9.46 5.04 5.78
C VAL A 186 8.26 4.12 5.66
N THR A 187 8.50 2.81 5.72
CA THR A 187 7.45 1.78 5.54
C THR A 187 7.19 1.00 6.83
N THR A 188 6.24 0.08 6.78
CA THR A 188 5.95 -0.86 7.88
C THR A 188 6.86 -2.09 7.85
N ALA A 189 7.69 -2.26 6.82
CA ALA A 189 8.58 -3.39 6.69
C ALA A 189 9.64 -3.41 7.81
N GLY A 190 9.73 -4.51 8.54
CA GLY A 190 10.74 -4.72 9.59
C GLY A 190 12.00 -5.41 9.10
N GLU A 191 12.04 -5.87 7.84
CA GLU A 191 13.15 -6.58 7.24
C GLU A 191 13.31 -6.23 5.75
N ARG A 192 14.51 -6.45 5.20
CA ARG A 192 14.84 -6.08 3.82
C ARG A 192 13.93 -6.75 2.78
N LYS A 193 13.62 -8.04 2.96
CA LYS A 193 12.77 -8.78 2.01
C LYS A 193 11.39 -8.14 1.86
N LEU A 194 10.75 -7.80 2.98
CA LEU A 194 9.48 -7.10 2.99
C LEU A 194 9.60 -5.67 2.44
N CYS A 195 10.70 -4.99 2.74
CA CYS A 195 10.96 -3.65 2.22
C CYS A 195 11.17 -3.65 0.69
N GLU A 196 11.83 -4.66 0.13
CA GLU A 196 11.94 -4.85 -1.33
C GLU A 196 10.59 -5.14 -1.99
N HIS A 197 9.70 -5.85 -1.31
CA HIS A 197 8.34 -6.06 -1.79
C HIS A 197 7.58 -4.73 -1.87
N VAL A 198 7.60 -3.93 -0.79
CA VAL A 198 7.01 -2.58 -0.81
C VAL A 198 7.64 -1.70 -1.90
N ARG A 199 8.97 -1.78 -2.11
CA ARG A 199 9.65 -1.03 -3.17
C ARG A 199 9.14 -1.40 -4.57
N ALA A 200 8.89 -2.69 -4.83
CA ALA A 200 8.31 -3.15 -6.08
C ALA A 200 6.89 -2.60 -6.27
N ASP A 201 6.03 -2.75 -5.27
CA ASP A 201 4.66 -2.23 -5.27
C ASP A 201 4.60 -0.71 -5.52
N LEU A 202 5.53 0.05 -4.91
CA LEU A 202 5.63 1.51 -5.14
C LEU A 202 5.99 1.84 -6.59
N ASN A 203 6.87 1.05 -7.22
CA ASN A 203 7.20 1.24 -8.62
C ASN A 203 6.01 0.93 -9.53
N ASP A 204 5.22 -0.07 -9.22
CA ASP A 204 4.01 -0.40 -9.97
C ASP A 204 2.98 0.73 -9.85
N ALA A 205 2.75 1.25 -8.65
CA ALA A 205 1.87 2.40 -8.43
C ALA A 205 2.34 3.66 -9.19
N LEU A 206 3.66 3.93 -9.23
CA LEU A 206 4.22 5.04 -10.00
C LEU A 206 4.08 4.85 -11.50
N SER A 207 4.18 3.61 -11.98
CA SER A 207 3.97 3.28 -13.40
C SER A 207 2.50 3.46 -13.80
N GLU A 208 1.57 2.98 -13.00
CA GLU A 208 0.13 3.16 -13.19
C GLU A 208 -0.27 4.66 -13.19
N ALA A 209 0.37 5.47 -12.36
CA ALA A 209 0.16 6.92 -12.31
C ALA A 209 0.88 7.71 -13.43
N GLY A 210 1.62 7.04 -14.31
CA GLY A 210 2.32 7.64 -15.46
C GLY A 210 3.62 8.38 -15.12
N PHE A 211 4.24 8.11 -13.98
CA PHE A 211 5.51 8.74 -13.57
C PHE A 211 6.75 7.89 -13.85
N ARG A 212 6.58 6.70 -14.38
CA ARG A 212 7.67 5.79 -14.72
C ARG A 212 7.56 5.33 -16.17
N ASP A 213 8.72 5.13 -16.82
CA ASP A 213 8.83 4.47 -18.13
C ASP A 213 8.75 2.97 -18.00
#